data_31ac8f77f8ec5a0d3e852ec9aa968582
#
_entry.id   31ac8f77f8ec5a0d3e852ec9aa968582
#
_cell.length_a   1.000
_cell.length_b   1.000
_cell.length_c   1.000
_cell.angle_alpha   90.00
_cell.angle_beta   90.00
_cell.angle_gamma   90.00
#
_symmetry.space_group_name_H-M   'P 1'
#
loop_
_entity.id
_entity.type
_entity.pdbx_description
1 polymer ?
#
loop_
_entity_poly.entity_id
_entity_poly.type
_entity_poly.pdbx_seq_one_letter_code
_entity_poly.pdbx_strand_id
1 'polypeptide(L)'
;EDVIYTDKQLSLVDNAAVNYYFDDFEGATHYSLVGRAIPKAIEDIFSIYRPISNKQYKEELLNIEGSLYGYLIEKYNVIEELFGLDNTIRVNDFQAISNDYEELGRLARKEHPDTMLGNYYLGRFYEETGEPKKAMRTYQSAFLLQEVGNLTKDLMLEKSDAIKADFGY
;
A
#
# COMPACT_ATOMS: atom_id res chain seq x y z
N GLU A 1 -13.35 5.71 -38.14
CA GLU A 1 -13.13 4.26 -38.41
C GLU A 1 -11.70 3.85 -38.08
N ASP A 2 -10.70 4.66 -38.43
CA ASP A 2 -9.26 4.32 -38.23
C ASP A 2 -8.86 4.24 -36.74
N VAL A 3 -9.41 5.09 -35.87
CA VAL A 3 -9.08 5.14 -34.46
C VAL A 3 -9.56 3.86 -33.73
N ILE A 4 -10.80 3.44 -34.01
CA ILE A 4 -11.38 2.21 -33.43
C ILE A 4 -10.63 0.96 -33.93
N TYR A 5 -10.20 0.98 -35.19
CA TYR A 5 -9.37 -0.11 -35.72
C TYR A 5 -8.01 -0.17 -35.02
N THR A 6 -7.36 0.97 -34.83
CA THR A 6 -6.08 1.07 -34.14
C THR A 6 -6.19 0.63 -32.67
N ASP A 7 -7.24 1.03 -31.97
CA ASP A 7 -7.56 0.59 -30.61
C ASP A 7 -7.64 -0.94 -30.54
N LYS A 8 -8.43 -1.57 -31.44
CA LYS A 8 -8.52 -3.04 -31.49
C LYS A 8 -7.20 -3.75 -31.75
N GLN A 9 -6.31 -3.15 -32.52
CA GLN A 9 -4.99 -3.75 -32.77
C GLN A 9 -4.07 -3.59 -31.57
N LEU A 10 -4.05 -2.43 -30.95
CA LEU A 10 -3.19 -2.14 -29.79
C LEU A 10 -3.64 -2.87 -28.53
N SER A 11 -4.97 -3.03 -28.33
CA SER A 11 -5.50 -3.81 -27.20
C SER A 11 -5.17 -5.31 -27.23
N LEU A 12 -4.74 -5.83 -28.40
CA LEU A 12 -4.31 -7.21 -28.59
C LEU A 12 -2.79 -7.41 -28.35
N VAL A 13 -2.04 -6.32 -28.13
CA VAL A 13 -0.59 -6.41 -27.90
C VAL A 13 -0.33 -6.95 -26.50
N ASP A 14 0.09 -8.20 -26.42
CA ASP A 14 0.57 -8.83 -25.19
C ASP A 14 2.09 -8.63 -25.06
N ASN A 15 2.47 -7.49 -24.49
CA ASN A 15 3.85 -7.13 -24.25
C ASN A 15 3.96 -6.32 -22.95
N ALA A 16 4.66 -6.86 -21.96
CA ALA A 16 4.85 -6.23 -20.66
C ALA A 16 5.50 -4.81 -20.71
N ALA A 17 6.20 -4.50 -21.80
CA ALA A 17 6.79 -3.16 -22.01
C ALA A 17 5.79 -2.14 -22.59
N VAL A 18 4.54 -2.55 -22.88
CA VAL A 18 3.53 -1.70 -23.51
C VAL A 18 2.33 -1.53 -22.56
N ASN A 19 2.18 -0.35 -21.98
CA ASN A 19 0.97 0.04 -21.28
C ASN A 19 0.10 0.87 -22.23
N TYR A 20 -0.98 0.27 -22.70
CA TYR A 20 -1.91 0.91 -23.66
C TYR A 20 -3.19 1.32 -22.96
N TYR A 21 -3.59 2.58 -23.14
CA TYR A 21 -4.82 3.14 -22.63
C TYR A 21 -5.61 3.78 -23.77
N PHE A 22 -6.90 3.56 -23.82
CA PHE A 22 -7.81 4.19 -24.78
C PHE A 22 -9.08 4.66 -24.07
N ASP A 23 -9.43 5.93 -24.32
CA ASP A 23 -10.68 6.52 -23.83
C ASP A 23 -11.42 7.20 -24.98
N ASP A 24 -12.71 6.92 -25.10
CA ASP A 24 -13.62 7.64 -26.00
C ASP A 24 -14.36 8.71 -25.20
N PHE A 25 -14.14 9.97 -25.55
CA PHE A 25 -14.78 11.12 -24.93
C PHE A 25 -16.01 11.56 -25.74
N GLU A 26 -17.07 10.76 -25.71
CA GLU A 26 -18.30 11.04 -26.44
C GLU A 26 -18.80 12.47 -26.20
N GLY A 27 -19.18 13.16 -27.29
CA GLY A 27 -19.65 14.53 -27.27
C GLY A 27 -18.56 15.59 -27.01
N ALA A 28 -17.29 15.20 -26.91
CA ALA A 28 -16.22 16.17 -26.83
C ALA A 28 -15.98 16.86 -28.17
N THR A 29 -15.75 18.19 -28.12
CA THR A 29 -15.29 18.96 -29.27
C THR A 29 -13.75 18.99 -29.28
N HIS A 30 -13.15 19.42 -30.39
CA HIS A 30 -11.71 19.62 -30.51
C HIS A 30 -11.13 20.47 -29.34
N TYR A 31 -11.87 21.47 -28.90
CA TYR A 31 -11.44 22.36 -27.81
C TYR A 31 -11.68 21.75 -26.40
N SER A 32 -12.76 21.03 -26.21
CA SER A 32 -13.10 20.43 -24.91
C SER A 32 -12.35 19.10 -24.65
N LEU A 33 -11.88 18.44 -25.71
CA LEU A 33 -11.15 17.18 -25.63
C LEU A 33 -9.90 17.30 -24.79
N VAL A 34 -9.10 18.36 -24.99
CA VAL A 34 -7.85 18.58 -24.26
C VAL A 34 -8.08 18.64 -22.75
N GLY A 35 -9.13 19.35 -22.32
CA GLY A 35 -9.47 19.48 -20.90
C GLY A 35 -9.95 18.16 -20.25
N ARG A 36 -10.38 17.18 -21.02
CA ARG A 36 -10.80 15.85 -20.55
C ARG A 36 -9.69 14.82 -20.70
N ALA A 37 -9.00 14.82 -21.84
CA ALA A 37 -8.02 13.78 -22.17
C ALA A 37 -6.74 13.91 -21.35
N ILE A 38 -6.21 15.13 -21.11
CA ILE A 38 -4.97 15.30 -20.35
C ILE A 38 -5.09 14.81 -18.90
N PRO A 39 -6.09 15.24 -18.11
CA PRO A 39 -6.26 14.71 -16.75
C PRO A 39 -6.41 13.20 -16.72
N LYS A 40 -7.20 12.63 -17.65
CA LYS A 40 -7.41 11.18 -17.74
C LYS A 40 -6.12 10.44 -18.08
N ALA A 41 -5.35 10.91 -19.05
CA ALA A 41 -4.07 10.31 -19.42
C ALA A 41 -3.07 10.33 -18.24
N ILE A 42 -2.99 11.45 -17.50
CA ILE A 42 -2.17 11.53 -16.29
C ILE A 42 -2.66 10.51 -15.24
N GLU A 43 -3.98 10.42 -15.07
CA GLU A 43 -4.58 9.47 -14.13
C GLU A 43 -4.22 8.02 -14.47
N ASP A 44 -4.25 7.64 -15.75
CA ASP A 44 -3.93 6.29 -16.21
C ASP A 44 -2.44 5.99 -16.09
N ILE A 45 -1.58 6.89 -16.56
CA ILE A 45 -0.10 6.74 -16.48
C ILE A 45 0.36 6.55 -15.02
N PHE A 46 -0.20 7.33 -14.09
CA PHE A 46 0.17 7.27 -12.67
C PHE A 46 -0.75 6.39 -11.83
N SER A 47 -1.59 5.56 -12.44
CA SER A 47 -2.54 4.70 -11.71
C SER A 47 -1.87 3.80 -10.68
N ILE A 48 -0.74 3.16 -11.06
CA ILE A 48 0.03 2.28 -10.17
C ILE A 48 0.63 3.05 -8.98
N TYR A 49 0.91 4.35 -9.15
CA TYR A 49 1.49 5.20 -8.11
C TYR A 49 0.47 5.64 -7.05
N ARG A 50 -0.82 5.36 -7.24
CA ARG A 50 -1.84 5.71 -6.24
C ARG A 50 -1.66 4.91 -4.96
N PRO A 51 -1.90 5.52 -3.79
CA PRO A 51 -2.02 4.78 -2.54
C PRO A 51 -3.12 3.72 -2.64
N ILE A 52 -2.91 2.60 -1.95
CA ILE A 52 -3.94 1.55 -1.84
C ILE A 52 -5.16 2.16 -1.15
N SER A 53 -6.29 2.16 -1.85
CA SER A 53 -7.56 2.64 -1.30
C SER A 53 -8.31 1.53 -0.56
N ASN A 54 -9.22 1.92 0.37
CA ASN A 54 -10.11 0.96 1.02
C ASN A 54 -10.98 0.18 0.03
N LYS A 55 -11.33 0.78 -1.11
CA LYS A 55 -12.08 0.11 -2.17
C LYS A 55 -11.22 -0.98 -2.81
N GLN A 56 -10.03 -0.62 -3.26
CA GLN A 56 -9.08 -1.57 -3.85
C GLN A 56 -8.77 -2.72 -2.90
N TYR A 57 -8.52 -2.44 -1.62
CA TYR A 57 -8.29 -3.47 -0.62
C TYR A 57 -9.45 -4.47 -0.56
N LYS A 58 -10.69 -3.98 -0.46
CA LYS A 58 -11.88 -4.85 -0.30
C LYS A 58 -12.25 -5.61 -1.57
N GLU A 59 -12.11 -5.01 -2.73
CA GLU A 59 -12.57 -5.58 -4.00
C GLU A 59 -11.51 -6.46 -4.66
N GLU A 60 -10.24 -6.14 -4.50
CA GLU A 60 -9.14 -6.79 -5.21
C GLU A 60 -8.23 -7.57 -4.26
N LEU A 61 -7.71 -6.92 -3.20
CA LEU A 61 -6.61 -7.47 -2.41
C LEU A 61 -7.04 -8.51 -1.37
N LEU A 62 -8.27 -8.47 -0.86
CA LEU A 62 -8.78 -9.49 0.07
C LEU A 62 -8.85 -10.89 -0.55
N ASN A 63 -8.94 -10.98 -1.87
CA ASN A 63 -9.08 -12.23 -2.62
C ASN A 63 -7.86 -12.55 -3.49
N ILE A 64 -6.74 -11.86 -3.29
CA ILE A 64 -5.53 -12.07 -4.08
C ILE A 64 -4.95 -13.46 -3.83
N GLU A 65 -4.54 -14.14 -4.90
CA GLU A 65 -3.73 -15.35 -4.79
C GLU A 65 -2.30 -14.95 -4.39
N GLY A 66 -1.89 -15.27 -3.17
CA GLY A 66 -0.59 -14.90 -2.63
C GLY A 66 -0.66 -14.05 -1.36
N SER A 67 0.47 -13.52 -0.93
CA SER A 67 0.53 -12.68 0.26
C SER A 67 0.36 -11.20 -0.09
N LEU A 68 -0.29 -10.44 0.78
CA LEU A 68 -0.39 -8.98 0.69
C LEU A 68 1.00 -8.31 0.74
N TYR A 69 1.92 -8.92 1.49
CA TYR A 69 3.33 -8.53 1.49
C TYR A 69 3.95 -8.63 0.08
N GLY A 70 3.76 -9.77 -0.60
CA GLY A 70 4.25 -9.97 -1.97
C GLY A 70 3.69 -8.95 -2.94
N TYR A 71 2.38 -8.67 -2.86
CA TYR A 71 1.74 -7.62 -3.64
C TYR A 71 2.37 -6.23 -3.40
N LEU A 72 2.65 -5.90 -2.13
CA LEU A 72 3.22 -4.60 -1.78
C LEU A 72 4.63 -4.43 -2.36
N ILE A 73 5.48 -5.45 -2.24
CA ILE A 73 6.82 -5.46 -2.83
C ILE A 73 6.75 -5.30 -4.35
N GLU A 74 5.90 -6.10 -5.01
CA GLU A 74 5.76 -6.06 -6.47
C GLU A 74 5.27 -4.69 -6.96
N LYS A 75 4.27 -4.12 -6.30
CA LYS A 75 3.79 -2.76 -6.61
C LYS A 75 4.93 -1.74 -6.62
N TYR A 76 5.80 -1.77 -5.61
CA TYR A 76 6.88 -0.80 -5.49
C TYR A 76 8.06 -1.09 -6.44
N ASN A 77 8.33 -2.36 -6.77
CA ASN A 77 9.26 -2.74 -7.82
C ASN A 77 8.80 -2.21 -9.19
N VAL A 78 7.51 -2.34 -9.51
CA VAL A 78 6.95 -1.80 -10.76
C VAL A 78 7.02 -0.27 -10.80
N ILE A 79 6.76 0.42 -9.67
CA ILE A 79 6.90 1.88 -9.58
C ILE A 79 8.36 2.30 -9.83
N GLU A 80 9.32 1.61 -9.22
CA GLU A 80 10.75 1.88 -9.42
C GLU A 80 11.15 1.66 -10.87
N GLU A 81 10.74 0.56 -11.48
CA GLU A 81 11.04 0.23 -12.87
C GLU A 81 10.46 1.25 -13.86
N LEU A 82 9.17 1.63 -13.68
CA LEU A 82 8.50 2.55 -14.61
C LEU A 82 8.95 4.00 -14.48
N PHE A 83 9.25 4.45 -13.27
CA PHE A 83 9.53 5.86 -13.01
C PHE A 83 10.99 6.17 -12.64
N GLY A 84 11.84 5.15 -12.47
CA GLY A 84 13.24 5.30 -12.07
C GLY A 84 13.41 5.94 -10.68
N LEU A 85 12.42 5.73 -9.80
CA LEU A 85 12.39 6.32 -8.48
C LEU A 85 12.77 5.27 -7.44
N ASP A 86 13.77 5.55 -6.60
CA ASP A 86 14.03 4.78 -5.38
C ASP A 86 12.93 5.14 -4.36
N ASN A 87 11.90 4.31 -4.30
CA ASN A 87 10.69 4.58 -3.53
C ASN A 87 10.64 3.75 -2.26
N THR A 88 10.79 4.41 -1.13
CA THR A 88 10.36 3.85 0.17
C THR A 88 8.86 3.58 0.17
N ILE A 89 8.46 2.39 0.60
CA ILE A 89 7.04 2.01 0.69
C ILE A 89 6.31 2.96 1.63
N ARG A 90 5.22 3.56 1.14
CA ARG A 90 4.47 4.56 1.90
C ARG A 90 3.76 3.98 3.10
N VAL A 91 3.76 4.73 4.20
CA VAL A 91 3.06 4.37 5.44
C VAL A 91 1.58 4.04 5.21
N ASN A 92 0.90 4.82 4.35
CA ASN A 92 -0.52 4.58 4.03
C ASN A 92 -0.76 3.22 3.34
N ASP A 93 0.17 2.76 2.51
CA ASP A 93 0.07 1.46 1.86
C ASP A 93 0.29 0.32 2.86
N PHE A 94 1.19 0.47 3.83
CA PHE A 94 1.29 -0.46 4.97
C PHE A 94 0.00 -0.52 5.78
N GLN A 95 -0.60 0.63 6.09
CA GLN A 95 -1.82 0.71 6.88
C GLN A 95 -3.04 0.12 6.16
N ALA A 96 -3.04 0.13 4.82
CA ALA A 96 -4.11 -0.42 4.02
C ALA A 96 -4.15 -1.96 4.00
N ILE A 97 -3.01 -2.64 4.25
CA ILE A 97 -2.86 -4.10 4.11
C ILE A 97 -2.47 -4.77 5.43
N SER A 98 -3.29 -4.71 6.45
CA SER A 98 -2.94 -5.07 7.84
C SER A 98 -3.05 -6.56 8.24
N ASN A 99 -3.06 -7.52 7.32
CA ASN A 99 -3.31 -8.92 7.65
C ASN A 99 -2.06 -9.81 7.84
N ASP A 100 -0.88 -9.41 7.34
CA ASP A 100 0.36 -10.19 7.45
C ASP A 100 1.35 -9.51 8.42
N TYR A 101 0.97 -9.44 9.68
CA TYR A 101 1.64 -8.63 10.69
C TYR A 101 3.14 -8.91 10.88
N GLU A 102 3.61 -10.16 10.76
CA GLU A 102 5.03 -10.45 10.94
C GLU A 102 5.87 -9.87 9.81
N GLU A 103 5.52 -10.20 8.57
CA GLU A 103 6.25 -9.77 7.38
C GLU A 103 6.16 -8.26 7.18
N LEU A 104 4.95 -7.69 7.36
CA LEU A 104 4.75 -6.24 7.33
C LEU A 104 5.54 -5.52 8.42
N GLY A 105 5.58 -6.08 9.62
CA GLY A 105 6.33 -5.48 10.72
C GLY A 105 7.84 -5.49 10.48
N ARG A 106 8.38 -6.57 9.91
CA ARG A 106 9.80 -6.65 9.50
C ARG A 106 10.12 -5.68 8.38
N LEU A 107 9.27 -5.61 7.36
CA LEU A 107 9.42 -4.69 6.24
C LEU A 107 9.34 -3.24 6.70
N ALA A 108 8.33 -2.90 7.51
CA ALA A 108 8.17 -1.55 8.05
C ALA A 108 9.35 -1.09 8.90
N ARG A 109 10.00 -1.99 9.65
CA ARG A 109 11.25 -1.66 10.36
C ARG A 109 12.42 -1.39 9.42
N LYS A 110 12.45 -2.03 8.27
CA LYS A 110 13.49 -1.80 7.26
C LYS A 110 13.29 -0.46 6.56
N GLU A 111 12.08 -0.19 6.11
CA GLU A 111 11.73 0.99 5.31
C GLU A 111 11.59 2.28 6.16
N HIS A 112 11.10 2.12 7.38
CA HIS A 112 10.82 3.22 8.31
C HIS A 112 11.42 2.96 9.71
N PRO A 113 12.74 2.83 9.84
CA PRO A 113 13.41 2.37 11.09
C PRO A 113 13.18 3.30 12.28
N ASP A 114 12.98 4.59 12.04
CA ASP A 114 12.82 5.62 13.07
C ASP A 114 11.36 5.77 13.54
N THR A 115 10.41 5.04 12.92
CA THR A 115 8.99 5.13 13.24
C THR A 115 8.48 3.94 14.02
N MET A 116 7.37 4.13 14.74
CA MET A 116 6.74 3.05 15.50
C MET A 116 5.95 2.05 14.63
N LEU A 117 5.88 2.25 13.30
CA LEU A 117 5.09 1.44 12.37
C LEU A 117 5.43 -0.06 12.48
N GLY A 118 6.71 -0.40 12.36
CA GLY A 118 7.17 -1.79 12.42
C GLY A 118 6.95 -2.43 13.79
N ASN A 119 7.07 -1.65 14.86
CA ASN A 119 6.81 -2.13 16.21
C ASN A 119 5.32 -2.37 16.45
N TYR A 120 4.44 -1.55 15.88
CA TYR A 120 3.01 -1.78 15.95
C TYR A 120 2.63 -3.13 15.31
N TYR A 121 3.04 -3.38 14.07
CA TYR A 121 2.71 -4.63 13.39
C TYR A 121 3.32 -5.86 14.08
N LEU A 122 4.57 -5.82 14.50
CA LEU A 122 5.17 -6.93 15.25
C LEU A 122 4.51 -7.14 16.62
N GLY A 123 4.08 -6.08 17.29
CA GLY A 123 3.29 -6.19 18.51
C GLY A 123 1.98 -6.94 18.26
N ARG A 124 1.25 -6.59 17.18
CA ARG A 124 0.04 -7.29 16.75
C ARG A 124 0.29 -8.75 16.42
N PHE A 125 1.36 -9.04 15.69
CA PHE A 125 1.77 -10.41 15.43
C PHE A 125 1.97 -11.23 16.71
N TYR A 126 2.68 -10.68 17.70
CA TYR A 126 2.89 -11.36 18.98
C TYR A 126 1.63 -11.50 19.82
N GLU A 127 0.66 -10.57 19.73
CA GLU A 127 -0.67 -10.75 20.33
C GLU A 127 -1.38 -11.97 19.73
N GLU A 128 -1.42 -12.08 18.40
CA GLU A 128 -2.13 -13.15 17.68
C GLU A 128 -1.47 -14.52 17.83
N THR A 129 -0.15 -14.56 17.97
CA THR A 129 0.60 -15.82 18.20
C THR A 129 0.68 -16.24 19.66
N GLY A 130 0.02 -15.52 20.57
CA GLY A 130 -0.03 -15.86 21.99
C GLY A 130 1.29 -15.63 22.73
N GLU A 131 2.05 -14.62 22.30
CA GLU A 131 3.32 -14.22 22.92
C GLU A 131 3.23 -12.86 23.66
N PRO A 132 2.35 -12.71 24.66
CA PRO A 132 1.99 -11.41 25.24
C PRO A 132 3.19 -10.65 25.83
N LYS A 133 4.18 -11.33 26.41
CA LYS A 133 5.40 -10.65 26.89
C LYS A 133 6.22 -10.01 25.78
N LYS A 134 6.28 -10.65 24.60
CA LYS A 134 6.96 -10.07 23.46
C LYS A 134 6.15 -8.90 22.89
N ALA A 135 4.83 -9.05 22.78
CA ALA A 135 3.94 -7.98 22.33
C ALA A 135 4.11 -6.73 23.21
N MET A 136 3.97 -6.87 24.51
CA MET A 136 4.13 -5.78 25.47
C MET A 136 5.49 -5.07 25.32
N ARG A 137 6.59 -5.81 25.28
CA ARG A 137 7.94 -5.22 25.13
C ARG A 137 8.11 -4.51 23.79
N THR A 138 7.49 -5.05 22.73
CA THR A 138 7.55 -4.47 21.40
C THR A 138 6.81 -3.13 21.35
N TYR A 139 5.62 -3.03 21.96
CA TYR A 139 4.90 -1.76 22.10
C TYR A 139 5.66 -0.77 22.97
N GLN A 140 6.26 -1.21 24.10
CA GLN A 140 7.08 -0.34 24.94
C GLN A 140 8.30 0.23 24.21
N SER A 141 8.97 -0.57 23.39
CA SER A 141 10.10 -0.09 22.60
C SER A 141 9.73 0.93 21.54
N ALA A 142 8.46 0.96 21.11
CA ALA A 142 7.95 1.97 20.18
C ALA A 142 7.94 3.40 20.77
N PHE A 143 7.94 3.55 22.10
CA PHE A 143 7.97 4.86 22.77
C PHE A 143 9.15 5.76 22.40
N LEU A 144 10.26 5.15 22.01
CA LEU A 144 11.48 5.85 21.60
C LEU A 144 11.45 6.29 20.13
N LEU A 145 10.42 5.87 19.38
CA LEU A 145 10.30 6.07 17.94
C LEU A 145 9.30 7.19 17.62
N GLN A 146 9.35 7.66 16.38
CA GLN A 146 8.46 8.72 15.90
C GLN A 146 7.03 8.19 15.67
N GLU A 147 6.07 9.00 16.04
CA GLU A 147 4.66 8.77 15.71
C GLU A 147 4.43 8.90 14.21
N VAL A 148 3.51 8.07 13.67
CA VAL A 148 3.24 8.05 12.24
C VAL A 148 1.77 7.71 11.96
N GLY A 149 1.11 8.52 11.14
CA GLY A 149 -0.31 8.37 10.85
C GLY A 149 -1.14 8.43 12.14
N ASN A 150 -1.90 7.38 12.40
CA ASN A 150 -2.72 7.22 13.61
C ASN A 150 -2.00 6.45 14.74
N LEU A 151 -0.73 6.07 14.52
CA LEU A 151 0.07 5.39 15.53
C LEU A 151 0.72 6.41 16.44
N THR A 152 0.26 6.46 17.69
CA THR A 152 0.70 7.40 18.71
C THR A 152 1.34 6.67 19.89
N LYS A 153 2.08 7.39 20.70
CA LYS A 153 2.63 6.86 21.96
C LYS A 153 1.54 6.42 22.91
N ASP A 154 0.43 7.17 22.96
CA ASP A 154 -0.70 6.82 23.80
C ASP A 154 -1.31 5.48 23.40
N LEU A 155 -1.47 5.22 22.08
CA LEU A 155 -1.92 3.93 21.58
C LEU A 155 -0.97 2.78 21.98
N MET A 156 0.34 3.00 21.89
CA MET A 156 1.33 1.99 22.28
C MET A 156 1.30 1.70 23.78
N LEU A 157 1.08 2.74 24.59
CA LEU A 157 0.91 2.62 26.03
C LEU A 157 -0.36 1.83 26.37
N GLU A 158 -1.49 2.21 25.80
CA GLU A 158 -2.78 1.52 25.97
C GLU A 158 -2.65 0.03 25.65
N LYS A 159 -2.03 -0.32 24.53
CA LYS A 159 -1.76 -1.69 24.11
C LYS A 159 -0.88 -2.44 25.12
N SER A 160 0.20 -1.82 25.57
CA SER A 160 1.11 -2.41 26.55
C SER A 160 0.43 -2.63 27.91
N ASP A 161 -0.36 -1.66 28.38
CA ASP A 161 -1.03 -1.70 29.69
C ASP A 161 -2.22 -2.68 29.68
N ALA A 162 -2.94 -2.82 28.57
CA ALA A 162 -3.97 -3.84 28.42
C ALA A 162 -3.35 -5.24 28.61
N ILE A 163 -2.21 -5.53 27.96
CA ILE A 163 -1.51 -6.81 28.10
C ILE A 163 -1.05 -7.03 29.55
N LYS A 164 -0.55 -5.99 30.24
CA LYS A 164 -0.17 -6.10 31.66
C LYS A 164 -1.37 -6.46 32.53
N ALA A 165 -2.52 -5.81 32.30
CA ALA A 165 -3.72 -6.05 33.06
C ALA A 165 -4.23 -7.49 32.89
N ASP A 166 -4.24 -7.98 31.63
CA ASP A 166 -4.79 -9.28 31.28
C ASP A 166 -3.90 -10.47 31.78
N PHE A 167 -2.59 -10.28 31.78
CA PHE A 167 -1.62 -11.34 32.10
C PHE A 167 -0.88 -11.17 33.42
N GLY A 168 -1.10 -10.08 34.16
CA GLY A 168 -0.53 -9.85 35.49
C GLY A 168 0.98 -9.55 35.49
N TYR A 169 1.48 -8.83 34.51
CA TYR A 169 2.91 -8.46 34.37
C TYR A 169 3.24 -7.15 35.08
#